data_123ad83e7586a44a6a04356eece22bfb
#
_entry.id   123ad83e7586a44a6a04356eece22bfb
#
_cell.length_a   1.000
_cell.length_b   1.000
_cell.length_c   1.000
_cell.angle_alpha   90.00
_cell.angle_beta   90.00
_cell.angle_gamma   90.00
#
_symmetry.space_group_name_H-M   'P 1'
#
loop_
_entity.id
_entity.type
_entity.pdbx_description
1 polymer ?
#
loop_
_entity_poly.entity_id
_entity_poly.type
_entity_poly.pdbx_seq_one_letter_code
_entity_poly.pdbx_strand_id
1 'polypeptide(L)'
;HGAEQLVLPEKCVFGFLGDVIDDYAFEMDAVIAEHFETITKSYPVYIVQQNGLEFCLCQAPLGAAAAAQLLDFLISCGCKKIIAAGSCGVLTDLDENEFLIPIRAMRDEGTSYHYLPAARFVDLEPSAIKAIEQTFCALNIPFQKCITWTTDGFFRETRDMVEYRKSEGCSTVEMECAALAACAQKRGAVFGQILYTADSLANVYAHDERDWGKGSLRKALELCINVLITM
;
A
#
# COMPACT_ATOMS: atom_id res chain seq x y z
N HIS A 1 -9.22 20.89 -8.61
CA HIS A 1 -8.26 21.54 -9.51
C HIS A 1 -8.39 21.00 -10.95
N GLY A 2 -9.47 21.21 -11.67
CA GLY A 2 -9.58 20.91 -13.09
C GLY A 2 -10.12 19.52 -13.47
N ALA A 3 -10.27 18.60 -12.54
CA ALA A 3 -10.83 17.25 -12.78
C ALA A 3 -12.34 17.18 -12.46
N GLU A 4 -13.07 18.26 -12.58
CA GLU A 4 -14.51 18.33 -12.22
C GLU A 4 -15.41 17.41 -13.08
N GLN A 5 -14.87 16.76 -14.11
CA GLN A 5 -15.59 15.82 -14.98
C GLN A 5 -15.04 14.40 -14.95
N LEU A 6 -13.89 14.13 -14.28
CA LEU A 6 -13.35 12.79 -14.20
C LEU A 6 -14.08 11.97 -13.14
N VAL A 7 -14.70 10.87 -13.56
CA VAL A 7 -15.31 9.89 -12.66
C VAL A 7 -14.57 8.58 -12.82
N LEU A 8 -13.93 8.12 -11.74
CA LEU A 8 -13.23 6.85 -11.69
C LEU A 8 -14.11 5.75 -11.07
N PRO A 9 -13.82 4.47 -11.36
CA PRO A 9 -14.45 3.34 -10.68
C PRO A 9 -14.33 3.46 -9.15
N GLU A 10 -15.34 2.95 -8.44
CA GLU A 10 -15.36 2.94 -6.97
C GLU A 10 -14.20 2.16 -6.36
N LYS A 11 -13.73 1.12 -7.04
CA LYS A 11 -12.68 0.19 -6.62
C LYS A 11 -11.35 0.58 -7.23
N CYS A 12 -10.27 0.48 -6.44
CA CYS A 12 -8.93 0.87 -6.89
C CYS A 12 -7.86 -0.07 -6.35
N VAL A 13 -6.94 -0.49 -7.23
CA VAL A 13 -5.64 -1.05 -6.87
C VAL A 13 -4.60 0.07 -6.90
N PHE A 14 -3.93 0.29 -5.77
CA PHE A 14 -2.91 1.31 -5.59
C PHE A 14 -1.57 0.63 -5.29
N GLY A 15 -0.74 0.38 -6.33
CA GLY A 15 0.38 -0.55 -6.25
C GLY A 15 1.75 0.13 -6.18
N PHE A 16 2.58 -0.28 -5.20
CA PHE A 16 4.02 -0.02 -5.16
C PHE A 16 4.74 -1.22 -5.78
N LEU A 17 4.47 -1.50 -7.07
CA LEU A 17 4.82 -2.78 -7.72
C LEU A 17 5.68 -2.61 -8.98
N GLY A 18 6.24 -1.42 -9.19
CA GLY A 18 7.09 -1.13 -10.33
C GLY A 18 6.37 -1.34 -11.66
N ASP A 19 7.10 -1.82 -12.66
CA ASP A 19 6.61 -1.98 -14.04
C ASP A 19 5.46 -3.00 -14.17
N VAL A 20 5.25 -3.85 -13.15
CA VAL A 20 4.14 -4.83 -13.14
C VAL A 20 2.77 -4.18 -13.30
N ILE A 21 2.60 -2.93 -12.86
CA ILE A 21 1.36 -2.17 -13.02
C ILE A 21 1.11 -1.84 -14.48
N ASP A 22 2.10 -1.27 -15.16
CA ASP A 22 1.99 -0.87 -16.56
C ASP A 22 1.92 -2.10 -17.48
N ASP A 23 2.71 -3.15 -17.20
CA ASP A 23 2.66 -4.42 -17.91
C ASP A 23 1.27 -5.06 -17.84
N TYR A 24 0.68 -5.09 -16.63
CA TYR A 24 -0.66 -5.63 -16.44
C TYR A 24 -1.72 -4.79 -17.13
N ALA A 25 -1.62 -3.46 -17.06
CA ALA A 25 -2.54 -2.57 -17.76
C ALA A 25 -2.50 -2.82 -19.28
N PHE A 26 -1.30 -3.02 -19.84
CA PHE A 26 -1.12 -3.38 -21.25
C PHE A 26 -1.69 -4.76 -21.59
N GLU A 27 -1.44 -5.80 -20.78
CA GLU A 27 -1.99 -7.15 -20.96
C GLU A 27 -3.53 -7.16 -20.97
N MET A 28 -4.15 -6.24 -20.23
CA MET A 28 -5.60 -6.16 -20.07
C MET A 28 -6.27 -5.15 -21.02
N ASP A 29 -5.52 -4.59 -22.00
CA ASP A 29 -6.00 -3.51 -22.88
C ASP A 29 -6.67 -2.37 -22.08
N ALA A 30 -6.08 -2.00 -20.94
CA ALA A 30 -6.65 -1.00 -20.04
C ALA A 30 -6.66 0.39 -20.68
N VAL A 31 -7.69 1.17 -20.37
CA VAL A 31 -7.83 2.55 -20.86
C VAL A 31 -7.12 3.49 -19.88
N ILE A 32 -6.27 4.38 -20.36
CA ILE A 32 -5.76 5.50 -19.57
C ILE A 32 -6.89 6.53 -19.43
N ALA A 33 -7.42 6.68 -18.22
CA ALA A 33 -8.46 7.64 -17.92
C ALA A 33 -7.90 9.06 -17.69
N GLU A 34 -6.72 9.13 -17.08
CA GLU A 34 -6.05 10.40 -16.75
C GLU A 34 -4.57 10.16 -16.52
N HIS A 35 -3.79 11.24 -16.51
CA HIS A 35 -2.43 11.27 -16.00
C HIS A 35 -2.36 12.19 -14.79
N PHE A 36 -1.98 11.64 -13.65
CA PHE A 36 -1.68 12.46 -12.49
C PHE A 36 -0.30 13.09 -12.67
N GLU A 37 -0.30 14.34 -13.10
CA GLU A 37 0.91 15.08 -13.40
C GLU A 37 1.53 15.69 -12.14
N THR A 38 2.79 15.38 -11.90
CA THR A 38 3.63 16.06 -10.91
C THR A 38 4.73 16.84 -11.62
N ILE A 39 5.47 17.69 -10.89
CA ILE A 39 6.59 18.42 -11.47
C ILE A 39 7.74 17.49 -11.95
N THR A 40 7.79 16.27 -11.44
CA THR A 40 8.90 15.34 -11.70
C THR A 40 8.49 14.10 -12.48
N LYS A 41 7.24 13.67 -12.42
CA LYS A 41 6.76 12.45 -13.06
C LYS A 41 5.26 12.50 -13.33
N SER A 42 4.86 11.87 -14.43
CA SER A 42 3.48 11.59 -14.79
C SER A 42 3.13 10.16 -14.36
N TYR A 43 1.99 9.97 -13.72
CA TYR A 43 1.48 8.67 -13.28
C TYR A 43 0.19 8.36 -14.03
N PRO A 44 0.18 7.36 -14.94
CA PRO A 44 -1.04 6.95 -15.61
C PRO A 44 -2.05 6.38 -14.61
N VAL A 45 -3.30 6.74 -14.77
CA VAL A 45 -4.44 6.20 -14.04
C VAL A 45 -5.25 5.37 -15.03
N TYR A 46 -5.22 4.06 -14.86
CA TYR A 46 -5.88 3.11 -15.74
C TYR A 46 -7.26 2.74 -15.25
N ILE A 47 -8.18 2.48 -16.18
CA ILE A 47 -9.43 1.74 -15.92
C ILE A 47 -9.27 0.36 -16.54
N VAL A 48 -9.41 -0.67 -15.72
CA VAL A 48 -9.33 -2.07 -16.11
C VAL A 48 -10.71 -2.71 -15.99
N GLN A 49 -11.07 -3.50 -17.00
CA GLN A 49 -12.26 -4.35 -16.95
C GLN A 49 -11.86 -5.81 -17.02
N GLN A 50 -12.19 -6.58 -15.99
CA GLN A 50 -11.84 -7.99 -15.91
C GLN A 50 -12.96 -8.79 -15.22
N ASN A 51 -13.48 -9.82 -15.89
CA ASN A 51 -14.48 -10.75 -15.33
C ASN A 51 -15.71 -10.04 -14.70
N GLY A 52 -16.15 -8.95 -15.30
CA GLY A 52 -17.27 -8.15 -14.82
C GLY A 52 -16.93 -7.18 -13.67
N LEU A 53 -15.69 -7.14 -13.24
CA LEU A 53 -15.17 -6.13 -12.33
C LEU A 53 -14.55 -4.98 -13.13
N GLU A 54 -14.95 -3.74 -12.82
CA GLU A 54 -14.28 -2.52 -13.26
C GLU A 54 -13.55 -1.89 -12.08
N PHE A 55 -12.29 -1.54 -12.27
CA PHE A 55 -11.50 -0.92 -11.22
C PHE A 55 -10.44 0.04 -11.78
N CYS A 56 -10.07 0.99 -10.94
CA CYS A 56 -8.93 1.86 -11.18
C CYS A 56 -7.63 1.13 -10.83
N LEU A 57 -6.60 1.30 -11.63
CA LEU A 57 -5.27 0.75 -11.40
C LEU A 57 -4.23 1.84 -11.60
N CYS A 58 -3.31 2.00 -10.67
CA CYS A 58 -2.19 2.93 -10.86
C CYS A 58 -0.95 2.53 -10.05
N GLN A 59 0.21 2.91 -10.58
CA GLN A 59 1.47 2.87 -9.85
C GLN A 59 1.49 3.97 -8.80
N ALA A 60 1.68 3.59 -7.53
CA ALA A 60 1.80 4.54 -6.44
C ALA A 60 3.20 5.19 -6.43
N PRO A 61 3.29 6.51 -6.18
CA PRO A 61 4.57 7.15 -5.95
C PRO A 61 5.16 6.75 -4.59
N LEU A 62 6.49 6.64 -4.52
CA LEU A 62 7.20 6.33 -3.30
C LEU A 62 7.13 7.49 -2.29
N GLY A 63 6.91 7.16 -1.03
CA GLY A 63 6.92 8.08 0.11
C GLY A 63 5.56 8.67 0.44
N ALA A 64 5.31 8.84 1.74
CA ALA A 64 4.03 9.23 2.32
C ALA A 64 3.40 10.46 1.65
N ALA A 65 4.17 11.52 1.44
CA ALA A 65 3.64 12.78 0.90
C ALA A 65 3.18 12.64 -0.57
N ALA A 66 3.97 11.98 -1.41
CA ALA A 66 3.66 11.81 -2.82
C ALA A 66 2.50 10.81 -3.01
N ALA A 67 2.53 9.69 -2.29
CA ALA A 67 1.48 8.68 -2.36
C ALA A 67 0.12 9.21 -1.87
N ALA A 68 0.10 9.96 -0.77
CA ALA A 68 -1.13 10.55 -0.26
C ALA A 68 -1.74 11.59 -1.20
N GLN A 69 -0.94 12.36 -1.95
CA GLN A 69 -1.46 13.30 -2.95
C GLN A 69 -2.20 12.58 -4.06
N LEU A 70 -1.62 11.50 -4.62
CA LEU A 70 -2.29 10.71 -5.66
C LEU A 70 -3.53 9.99 -5.10
N LEU A 71 -3.45 9.39 -3.92
CA LEU A 71 -4.59 8.73 -3.30
C LEU A 71 -5.75 9.71 -3.06
N ASP A 72 -5.46 10.91 -2.55
CA ASP A 72 -6.45 11.96 -2.31
C ASP A 72 -7.15 12.40 -3.61
N PHE A 73 -6.38 12.54 -4.70
CA PHE A 73 -6.90 12.80 -6.04
C PHE A 73 -7.84 11.67 -6.49
N LEU A 74 -7.42 10.40 -6.42
CA LEU A 74 -8.25 9.26 -6.82
C LEU A 74 -9.56 9.18 -6.03
N ILE A 75 -9.51 9.41 -4.72
CA ILE A 75 -10.71 9.46 -3.88
C ILE A 75 -11.63 10.62 -4.30
N SER A 76 -11.07 11.78 -4.64
CA SER A 76 -11.85 12.92 -5.09
C SER A 76 -12.55 12.68 -6.44
N CYS A 77 -11.97 11.80 -7.28
CA CYS A 77 -12.52 11.38 -8.57
C CYS A 77 -13.49 10.18 -8.48
N GLY A 78 -13.73 9.60 -7.29
CA GLY A 78 -14.75 8.57 -7.14
C GLY A 78 -14.30 7.28 -6.47
N CYS A 79 -12.99 7.01 -6.33
CA CYS A 79 -12.52 5.80 -5.66
C CYS A 79 -12.93 5.79 -4.18
N LYS A 80 -13.53 4.69 -3.69
CA LYS A 80 -14.01 4.54 -2.31
C LYS A 80 -13.50 3.28 -1.63
N LYS A 81 -13.05 2.30 -2.39
CA LYS A 81 -12.54 1.01 -1.91
C LYS A 81 -11.16 0.80 -2.52
N ILE A 82 -10.14 0.99 -1.72
CA ILE A 82 -8.75 1.00 -2.18
C ILE A 82 -7.97 -0.13 -1.50
N ILE A 83 -7.33 -0.96 -2.31
CA ILE A 83 -6.37 -1.96 -1.83
C ILE A 83 -4.99 -1.61 -2.39
N ALA A 84 -4.05 -1.36 -1.49
CA ALA A 84 -2.66 -1.15 -1.84
C ALA A 84 -1.82 -2.41 -1.66
N ALA A 85 -0.73 -2.53 -2.41
CA ALA A 85 0.29 -3.53 -2.16
C ALA A 85 1.69 -2.95 -2.34
N GLY A 86 2.62 -3.38 -1.50
CA GLY A 86 4.02 -2.95 -1.55
C GLY A 86 4.93 -3.83 -0.71
N SER A 87 6.23 -3.66 -0.88
CA SER A 87 7.24 -4.32 -0.08
C SER A 87 7.36 -3.69 1.32
N CYS A 88 7.90 -4.45 2.25
CA CYS A 88 8.32 -3.95 3.56
C CYS A 88 9.63 -4.59 4.00
N GLY A 89 10.46 -3.84 4.71
CA GLY A 89 11.55 -4.38 5.50
C GLY A 89 10.99 -5.11 6.73
N VAL A 90 11.60 -6.22 7.14
CA VAL A 90 11.18 -6.95 8.33
C VAL A 90 12.07 -6.63 9.51
N LEU A 91 11.46 -6.39 10.67
CA LEU A 91 12.15 -6.13 11.94
C LEU A 91 12.26 -7.40 12.80
N THR A 92 11.56 -8.46 12.44
CA THR A 92 11.51 -9.76 13.11
C THR A 92 11.96 -10.87 12.17
N ASP A 93 12.09 -12.09 12.68
CA ASP A 93 12.53 -13.24 11.89
C ASP A 93 11.37 -13.75 11.01
N LEU A 94 11.33 -13.27 9.77
CA LEU A 94 10.37 -13.65 8.72
C LEU A 94 11.16 -13.93 7.44
N ASP A 95 10.73 -14.92 6.68
CA ASP A 95 11.32 -15.24 5.38
C ASP A 95 10.96 -14.16 4.34
N GLU A 96 11.69 -14.13 3.23
CA GLU A 96 11.38 -13.26 2.10
C GLU A 96 10.15 -13.75 1.34
N ASN A 97 9.38 -12.83 0.75
CA ASN A 97 8.16 -13.12 -0.01
C ASN A 97 6.98 -13.68 0.82
N GLU A 98 6.99 -13.50 2.13
CA GLU A 98 5.80 -13.73 2.95
C GLU A 98 4.81 -12.57 2.85
N PHE A 99 3.51 -12.88 2.87
CA PHE A 99 2.46 -11.87 2.85
C PHE A 99 2.00 -11.49 4.25
N LEU A 100 1.85 -10.18 4.47
CA LEU A 100 1.44 -9.60 5.74
C LEU A 100 0.24 -8.67 5.55
N ILE A 101 -0.61 -8.60 6.58
CA ILE A 101 -1.76 -7.68 6.61
C ILE A 101 -1.53 -6.69 7.75
N PRO A 102 -1.17 -5.43 7.47
CA PRO A 102 -1.08 -4.42 8.52
C PRO A 102 -2.48 -4.14 9.08
N ILE A 103 -2.59 -4.23 10.41
CA ILE A 103 -3.82 -3.86 11.14
C ILE A 103 -3.70 -2.47 11.74
N ARG A 104 -2.48 -1.99 11.89
CA ARG A 104 -2.13 -0.70 12.49
C ARG A 104 -0.80 -0.22 11.90
N ALA A 105 -0.68 1.08 11.69
CA ALA A 105 0.55 1.71 11.23
C ALA A 105 1.04 2.75 12.25
N MET A 106 2.34 2.69 12.57
CA MET A 106 2.99 3.70 13.38
C MET A 106 3.29 4.93 12.54
N ARG A 107 2.97 6.09 13.05
CA ARG A 107 3.09 7.39 12.38
C ARG A 107 4.44 8.01 12.70
N ASP A 108 5.45 7.70 11.90
CA ASP A 108 6.81 8.29 12.00
C ASP A 108 7.17 9.04 10.71
N GLU A 109 6.14 9.61 10.08
CA GLU A 109 6.15 10.44 8.89
C GLU A 109 5.35 11.73 9.15
N GLY A 110 5.47 12.72 8.28
CA GLY A 110 4.80 14.03 8.47
C GLY A 110 3.39 14.12 7.91
N THR A 111 3.06 13.33 6.90
CA THR A 111 1.88 13.50 6.05
C THR A 111 0.56 13.18 6.76
N SER A 112 0.51 12.08 7.51
CA SER A 112 -0.72 11.65 8.21
C SER A 112 -1.28 12.70 9.17
N TYR A 113 -0.43 13.57 9.71
CA TYR A 113 -0.82 14.64 10.62
C TYR A 113 -1.61 15.78 9.94
N HIS A 114 -1.58 15.86 8.60
CA HIS A 114 -2.43 16.77 7.83
C HIS A 114 -3.88 16.24 7.69
N TYR A 115 -4.09 14.94 7.89
CA TYR A 115 -5.39 14.29 7.73
C TYR A 115 -6.07 13.97 9.06
N LEU A 116 -5.32 13.51 10.06
CA LEU A 116 -5.86 13.10 11.35
C LEU A 116 -5.14 13.81 12.52
N PRO A 117 -5.82 14.00 13.67
CA PRO A 117 -5.18 14.51 14.88
C PRO A 117 -3.95 13.72 15.28
N ALA A 118 -3.05 14.33 16.05
CA ALA A 118 -1.83 13.69 16.52
C ALA A 118 -2.14 12.45 17.36
N ALA A 119 -1.55 11.34 16.96
CA ALA A 119 -1.59 10.06 17.67
C ALA A 119 -0.36 9.26 17.27
N ARG A 120 0.03 8.27 18.07
CA ARG A 120 1.20 7.44 17.77
C ARG A 120 0.96 6.48 16.62
N PHE A 121 -0.27 6.01 16.48
CA PHE A 121 -0.68 5.02 15.49
C PHE A 121 -1.93 5.48 14.75
N VAL A 122 -2.17 4.87 13.60
CA VAL A 122 -3.46 4.86 12.91
C VAL A 122 -3.87 3.39 12.70
N ASP A 123 -5.12 3.07 13.02
CA ASP A 123 -5.67 1.73 12.76
C ASP A 123 -6.18 1.66 11.32
N LEU A 124 -5.96 0.53 10.65
CA LEU A 124 -6.52 0.30 9.32
C LEU A 124 -8.00 -0.11 9.41
N GLU A 125 -8.71 0.08 8.30
CA GLU A 125 -10.16 -0.16 8.26
C GLU A 125 -10.49 -1.66 8.45
N PRO A 126 -11.26 -2.04 9.48
CA PRO A 126 -11.56 -3.44 9.78
C PRO A 126 -12.24 -4.19 8.64
N SER A 127 -13.08 -3.51 7.86
CA SER A 127 -13.75 -4.12 6.70
C SER A 127 -12.76 -4.51 5.61
N ALA A 128 -11.74 -3.70 5.35
CA ALA A 128 -10.67 -4.01 4.40
C ALA A 128 -9.79 -5.16 4.90
N ILE A 129 -9.38 -5.13 6.18
CA ILE A 129 -8.61 -6.22 6.80
C ILE A 129 -9.36 -7.54 6.62
N LYS A 130 -10.65 -7.56 6.96
CA LYS A 130 -11.49 -8.75 6.83
C LYS A 130 -11.59 -9.26 5.39
N ALA A 131 -11.74 -8.36 4.42
CA ALA A 131 -11.79 -8.73 3.00
C ALA A 131 -10.47 -9.37 2.53
N ILE A 132 -9.32 -8.81 2.94
CA ILE A 132 -8.01 -9.38 2.63
C ILE A 132 -7.87 -10.77 3.26
N GLU A 133 -8.20 -10.92 4.56
CA GLU A 133 -8.14 -12.21 5.26
C GLU A 133 -9.00 -13.28 4.58
N GLN A 134 -10.24 -12.95 4.25
CA GLN A 134 -11.17 -13.87 3.58
C GLN A 134 -10.64 -14.32 2.21
N THR A 135 -10.09 -13.39 1.44
CA THR A 135 -9.48 -13.68 0.14
C THR A 135 -8.26 -14.59 0.30
N PHE A 136 -7.37 -14.30 1.24
CA PHE A 136 -6.17 -15.10 1.48
C PHE A 136 -6.51 -16.51 1.95
N CYS A 137 -7.48 -16.65 2.86
CA CYS A 137 -7.99 -17.95 3.29
C CYS A 137 -8.59 -18.74 2.13
N ALA A 138 -9.42 -18.11 1.28
CA ALA A 138 -10.05 -18.77 0.14
C ALA A 138 -9.04 -19.24 -0.92
N LEU A 139 -7.93 -18.53 -1.07
CA LEU A 139 -6.85 -18.85 -2.01
C LEU A 139 -5.74 -19.71 -1.38
N ASN A 140 -5.87 -20.08 -0.11
CA ASN A 140 -4.85 -20.81 0.68
C ASN A 140 -3.48 -20.08 0.68
N ILE A 141 -3.49 -18.75 0.75
CA ILE A 141 -2.30 -17.94 0.89
C ILE A 141 -1.96 -17.80 2.37
N PRO A 142 -0.78 -18.25 2.84
CA PRO A 142 -0.36 -18.01 4.20
C PRO A 142 -0.13 -16.51 4.42
N PHE A 143 -0.50 -16.02 5.61
CA PHE A 143 -0.31 -14.62 6.00
C PHE A 143 -0.21 -14.46 7.51
N GLN A 144 0.33 -13.33 7.92
CA GLN A 144 0.33 -12.90 9.32
C GLN A 144 -0.22 -11.46 9.39
N LYS A 145 -0.80 -11.09 10.53
CA LYS A 145 -1.12 -9.69 10.83
C LYS A 145 0.09 -8.99 11.41
N CYS A 146 0.27 -7.73 11.09
CA CYS A 146 1.40 -6.96 11.59
C CYS A 146 1.02 -5.54 12.04
N ILE A 147 1.89 -4.94 12.82
CA ILE A 147 1.96 -3.49 13.03
C ILE A 147 3.17 -3.02 12.21
N THR A 148 2.94 -2.12 11.26
CA THR A 148 4.00 -1.56 10.44
C THR A 148 4.49 -0.21 10.99
N TRP A 149 5.76 0.08 10.84
CA TRP A 149 6.35 1.38 11.07
C TRP A 149 6.44 2.12 9.75
N THR A 150 5.70 3.23 9.62
CA THR A 150 5.78 4.10 8.45
C THR A 150 6.79 5.20 8.71
N THR A 151 7.86 5.25 7.91
CA THR A 151 8.95 6.23 8.06
C THR A 151 9.16 7.08 6.81
N ASP A 152 9.51 8.35 6.97
CA ASP A 152 10.00 9.22 5.88
C ASP A 152 11.51 9.08 5.66
N GLY A 153 12.21 8.38 6.53
CA GLY A 153 13.66 8.34 6.57
C GLY A 153 14.28 6.98 6.34
N PHE A 154 14.15 6.40 5.15
CA PHE A 154 14.68 5.08 4.81
C PHE A 154 16.13 4.87 5.29
N PHE A 155 17.04 5.80 5.03
CA PHE A 155 18.45 5.72 5.50
C PHE A 155 18.63 6.10 6.97
N ARG A 156 17.54 6.31 7.73
CA ARG A 156 17.57 6.61 9.16
C ARG A 156 17.05 5.48 10.03
N GLU A 157 16.86 4.31 9.48
CA GLU A 157 16.53 3.07 10.19
C GLU A 157 17.76 2.55 10.96
N THR A 158 18.21 3.35 11.93
CA THR A 158 19.36 3.02 12.76
C THR A 158 19.02 1.89 13.73
N ARG A 159 20.06 1.21 14.26
CA ARG A 159 19.89 0.10 15.24
C ARG A 159 18.99 0.47 16.40
N ASP A 160 19.24 1.61 17.03
CA ASP A 160 18.47 2.07 18.18
C ASP A 160 17.00 2.34 17.79
N MET A 161 16.77 2.88 16.59
CA MET A 161 15.41 3.09 16.06
C MET A 161 14.70 1.76 15.82
N VAL A 162 15.34 0.80 15.16
CA VAL A 162 14.79 -0.53 14.91
C VAL A 162 14.40 -1.20 16.23
N GLU A 163 15.31 -1.25 17.22
CA GLU A 163 15.02 -1.83 18.53
C GLU A 163 13.88 -1.09 19.26
N TYR A 164 13.84 0.24 19.14
CA TYR A 164 12.76 1.03 19.74
C TYR A 164 11.41 0.73 19.04
N ARG A 165 11.35 0.67 17.71
CA ARG A 165 10.12 0.33 17.00
C ARG A 165 9.65 -1.10 17.27
N LYS A 166 10.57 -2.04 17.38
CA LYS A 166 10.27 -3.41 17.85
C LYS A 166 9.65 -3.40 19.25
N SER A 167 10.18 -2.60 20.18
CA SER A 167 9.61 -2.47 21.54
C SER A 167 8.21 -1.86 21.56
N GLU A 168 7.83 -1.09 20.54
CA GLU A 168 6.48 -0.55 20.34
C GLU A 168 5.54 -1.54 19.61
N GLY A 169 6.03 -2.73 19.27
CA GLY A 169 5.27 -3.82 18.65
C GLY A 169 5.32 -3.85 17.13
N CYS A 170 6.13 -3.00 16.48
CA CYS A 170 6.30 -3.06 15.03
C CYS A 170 7.11 -4.30 14.62
N SER A 171 6.64 -4.99 13.60
CA SER A 171 7.32 -6.14 13.00
C SER A 171 7.82 -5.87 11.58
N THR A 172 7.38 -4.76 10.99
CA THR A 172 7.75 -4.33 9.64
C THR A 172 7.97 -2.82 9.57
N VAL A 173 8.66 -2.38 8.51
CA VAL A 173 8.87 -0.96 8.16
C VAL A 173 8.57 -0.74 6.68
N GLU A 174 7.93 0.36 6.37
CA GLU A 174 7.62 0.86 5.03
C GLU A 174 7.45 2.39 5.07
N MET A 175 7.01 3.03 3.98
CA MET A 175 7.07 4.49 3.89
C MET A 175 5.71 5.18 3.68
N GLU A 176 4.56 4.48 3.64
CA GLU A 176 3.28 5.07 3.18
C GLU A 176 2.04 4.73 4.01
N CYS A 177 1.96 3.55 4.61
CA CYS A 177 0.74 2.97 5.17
C CYS A 177 -0.01 3.92 6.11
N ALA A 178 0.69 4.57 7.04
CA ALA A 178 0.07 5.49 8.00
C ALA A 178 -0.58 6.71 7.30
N ALA A 179 0.11 7.28 6.32
CA ALA A 179 -0.40 8.43 5.57
C ALA A 179 -1.61 8.05 4.71
N LEU A 180 -1.57 6.91 4.02
CA LEU A 180 -2.65 6.43 3.17
C LEU A 180 -3.89 6.08 4.00
N ALA A 181 -3.73 5.37 5.12
CA ALA A 181 -4.82 5.07 6.04
C ALA A 181 -5.45 6.37 6.60
N ALA A 182 -4.64 7.34 7.00
CA ALA A 182 -5.12 8.63 7.50
C ALA A 182 -5.87 9.43 6.42
N CYS A 183 -5.34 9.47 5.20
CA CYS A 183 -5.99 10.13 4.06
C CYS A 183 -7.36 9.50 3.78
N ALA A 184 -7.42 8.18 3.65
CA ALA A 184 -8.65 7.44 3.37
C ALA A 184 -9.70 7.67 4.47
N GLN A 185 -9.34 7.58 5.74
CA GLN A 185 -10.24 7.85 6.87
C GLN A 185 -10.79 9.28 6.81
N LYS A 186 -9.93 10.28 6.57
CA LYS A 186 -10.37 11.68 6.46
C LYS A 186 -11.35 11.89 5.31
N ARG A 187 -11.19 11.16 4.22
CA ARG A 187 -12.00 11.26 3.00
C ARG A 187 -13.21 10.31 2.98
N GLY A 188 -13.39 9.48 4.02
CA GLY A 188 -14.48 8.51 4.11
C GLY A 188 -14.38 7.39 3.08
N ALA A 189 -13.17 6.97 2.74
CA ALA A 189 -12.88 5.83 1.88
C ALA A 189 -12.36 4.65 2.70
N VAL A 190 -12.58 3.44 2.21
CA VAL A 190 -12.09 2.17 2.78
C VAL A 190 -10.71 1.90 2.19
N PHE A 191 -9.70 1.76 3.05
CA PHE A 191 -8.33 1.48 2.67
C PHE A 191 -7.81 0.23 3.37
N GLY A 192 -7.21 -0.67 2.61
CA GLY A 192 -6.43 -1.81 3.10
C GLY A 192 -5.11 -1.93 2.38
N GLN A 193 -4.14 -2.57 3.02
CA GLN A 193 -2.82 -2.79 2.43
C GLN A 193 -2.39 -4.24 2.58
N ILE A 194 -1.77 -4.77 1.54
CA ILE A 194 -1.06 -6.03 1.52
C ILE A 194 0.43 -5.69 1.50
N LEU A 195 1.17 -6.18 2.48
CA LEU A 195 2.63 -6.10 2.46
C LEU A 195 3.22 -7.46 2.07
N TYR A 196 4.35 -7.44 1.39
CA TYR A 196 5.19 -8.62 1.23
C TYR A 196 6.59 -8.32 1.72
N THR A 197 7.20 -9.30 2.39
CA THR A 197 8.52 -9.14 2.99
C THR A 197 9.60 -9.06 1.92
N ALA A 198 10.51 -8.11 2.09
CA ALA A 198 11.64 -7.86 1.21
C ALA A 198 12.95 -8.07 2.00
N ASP A 199 13.65 -6.99 2.31
CA ASP A 199 14.88 -6.99 3.08
C ASP A 199 14.66 -7.26 4.58
N SER A 200 15.74 -7.53 5.32
CA SER A 200 15.66 -7.83 6.75
C SER A 200 16.58 -6.96 7.60
N LEU A 201 15.96 -6.31 8.58
CA LEU A 201 16.60 -5.59 9.68
C LEU A 201 16.48 -6.36 11.02
N ALA A 202 16.02 -7.62 10.98
CA ALA A 202 15.87 -8.45 12.17
C ALA A 202 17.17 -8.59 12.95
N ASN A 203 18.30 -8.74 12.23
CA ASN A 203 19.64 -8.61 12.79
C ASN A 203 20.14 -7.17 12.60
N VAL A 204 20.04 -6.34 13.64
CA VAL A 204 20.43 -4.93 13.61
C VAL A 204 21.94 -4.69 13.36
N TYR A 205 22.75 -5.74 13.37
CA TYR A 205 24.20 -5.68 13.08
C TYR A 205 24.56 -6.05 11.66
N ALA A 206 23.62 -6.65 10.91
CA ALA A 206 23.85 -7.11 9.54
C ALA A 206 22.54 -7.03 8.75
N HIS A 207 22.36 -5.93 8.02
CA HIS A 207 21.25 -5.78 7.07
C HIS A 207 21.35 -6.86 5.99
N ASP A 208 20.24 -7.53 5.71
CA ASP A 208 20.13 -8.55 4.66
C ASP A 208 19.23 -8.01 3.56
N GLU A 209 19.81 -7.64 2.43
CA GLU A 209 19.11 -7.06 1.29
C GLU A 209 18.21 -8.07 0.57
N ARG A 210 18.51 -9.37 0.64
CA ARG A 210 17.77 -10.43 -0.07
C ARG A 210 17.62 -10.10 -1.57
N ASP A 211 16.48 -10.45 -2.18
CA ASP A 211 16.14 -10.04 -3.56
C ASP A 211 15.04 -8.94 -3.60
N TRP A 212 14.89 -8.20 -2.51
CA TRP A 212 13.92 -7.10 -2.39
C TRP A 212 12.46 -7.51 -2.63
N GLY A 213 12.12 -8.78 -2.36
CA GLY A 213 10.77 -9.30 -2.50
C GLY A 213 10.26 -9.38 -3.94
N LYS A 214 11.15 -9.33 -4.93
CA LYS A 214 10.78 -9.33 -6.37
C LYS A 214 9.89 -10.49 -6.79
N GLY A 215 10.01 -11.65 -6.11
CA GLY A 215 9.17 -12.80 -6.38
C GLY A 215 7.68 -12.60 -6.09
N SER A 216 7.32 -11.56 -5.33
CA SER A 216 5.94 -11.30 -4.89
C SER A 216 5.19 -10.27 -5.73
N LEU A 217 5.84 -9.47 -6.58
CA LEU A 217 5.25 -8.31 -7.26
C LEU A 217 3.95 -8.65 -8.02
N ARG A 218 4.01 -9.61 -8.94
CA ARG A 218 2.84 -10.01 -9.74
C ARG A 218 1.75 -10.64 -8.88
N LYS A 219 2.15 -11.47 -7.93
CA LYS A 219 1.21 -12.12 -7.00
C LYS A 219 0.50 -11.11 -6.11
N ALA A 220 1.20 -10.10 -5.62
CA ALA A 220 0.62 -9.02 -4.82
C ALA A 220 -0.45 -8.24 -5.60
N LEU A 221 -0.19 -7.93 -6.88
CA LEU A 221 -1.19 -7.32 -7.76
C LEU A 221 -2.44 -8.20 -7.91
N GLU A 222 -2.27 -9.47 -8.21
CA GLU A 222 -3.38 -10.42 -8.36
C GLU A 222 -4.18 -10.57 -7.06
N LEU A 223 -3.53 -10.55 -5.91
CA LEU A 223 -4.20 -10.58 -4.60
C LEU A 223 -5.03 -9.32 -4.37
N CYS A 224 -4.52 -8.13 -4.69
CA CYS A 224 -5.30 -6.88 -4.61
C CYS A 224 -6.57 -6.97 -5.45
N ILE A 225 -6.48 -7.43 -6.69
CA ILE A 225 -7.63 -7.58 -7.59
C ILE A 225 -8.65 -8.56 -7.01
N ASN A 226 -8.20 -9.71 -6.50
CA ASN A 226 -9.08 -10.71 -5.87
C ASN A 226 -9.78 -10.15 -4.62
N VAL A 227 -9.09 -9.34 -3.81
CA VAL A 227 -9.73 -8.66 -2.67
C VAL A 227 -10.82 -7.71 -3.14
N LEU A 228 -10.58 -6.92 -4.20
CA LEU A 228 -11.60 -6.01 -4.74
C LEU A 228 -12.85 -6.74 -5.23
N ILE A 229 -12.75 -8.00 -5.69
CA ILE A 229 -13.92 -8.81 -6.07
C ILE A 229 -14.83 -9.04 -4.86
N THR A 230 -14.26 -9.19 -3.66
CA THR A 230 -15.01 -9.50 -2.43
C THR A 230 -15.48 -8.25 -1.67
N MET A 231 -15.00 -7.07 -2.01
CA MET A 231 -15.38 -5.78 -1.44
C MET A 231 -16.55 -5.14 -2.22
#